data_98f31b74aa704399650e33c597d4671e
#
_entry.id   98f31b74aa704399650e33c597d4671e
#
_cell.length_a   1.000
_cell.length_b   1.000
_cell.length_c   1.000
_cell.angle_alpha   90.00
_cell.angle_beta   90.00
_cell.angle_gamma   90.00
#
_symmetry.space_group_name_H-M   'P 1'
#
loop_
_entity.id
_entity.type
_entity.pdbx_description
1 polymer ?
#
loop_
_entity_poly.entity_id
_entity_poly.type
_entity_poly.pdbx_seq_one_letter_code
_entity_poly.pdbx_strand_id
1 'polypeptide(L)'
;KGWYDQCRHPYVSTHPMFGPTFANLNQLSEENAIIISEGDYMGRIFFKDLYQRLGLNIYEYSFEEHDKTVAYSLSIPFVSTFVFAAVMKHQDAPGTTFKRHMQIAKGVLNEDDYLLQEILFNPYTSGQVVQIRQALKELIDIIDRKDATAMKDFLMRIRNHVKDDIV
;
A
#
# COMPACT_ATOMS: atom_id res chain seq x y z
N LYS A 1 -10.26 -13.97 -9.12
CA LYS A 1 -11.67 -14.28 -9.46
C LYS A 1 -11.77 -15.62 -10.17
N GLY A 2 -11.04 -15.88 -11.26
CA GLY A 2 -11.16 -17.11 -12.05
C GLY A 2 -10.99 -18.42 -11.27
N TRP A 3 -10.20 -18.44 -10.20
CA TRP A 3 -10.07 -19.59 -9.32
C TRP A 3 -11.35 -19.80 -8.49
N TYR A 4 -11.93 -18.74 -7.95
CA TYR A 4 -13.17 -18.80 -7.18
C TYR A 4 -14.38 -19.20 -8.02
N ASP A 5 -14.44 -18.80 -9.30
CA ASP A 5 -15.52 -19.16 -10.23
C ASP A 5 -15.56 -20.69 -10.50
N GLN A 6 -14.48 -21.43 -10.23
CA GLN A 6 -14.38 -22.88 -10.33
C GLN A 6 -14.69 -23.60 -9.00
N CYS A 7 -14.83 -22.86 -7.91
CA CYS A 7 -15.10 -23.45 -6.60
C CYS A 7 -16.52 -24.02 -6.53
N ARG A 8 -16.64 -25.30 -6.16
CA ARG A 8 -17.94 -25.98 -6.02
C ARG A 8 -18.61 -25.74 -4.67
N HIS A 9 -17.91 -25.10 -3.74
CA HIS A 9 -18.40 -24.80 -2.40
C HIS A 9 -18.62 -23.30 -2.23
N PRO A 10 -19.57 -22.88 -1.36
CA PRO A 10 -19.66 -21.49 -0.97
C PRO A 10 -18.30 -21.00 -0.44
N TYR A 11 -17.91 -19.81 -0.84
CA TYR A 11 -16.66 -19.18 -0.38
C TYR A 11 -16.91 -17.75 0.04
N VAL A 12 -16.08 -17.25 0.93
CA VAL A 12 -15.94 -15.83 1.24
C VAL A 12 -14.46 -15.47 1.19
N SER A 13 -14.16 -14.33 0.62
CA SER A 13 -12.81 -13.78 0.60
C SER A 13 -12.79 -12.55 1.48
N THR A 14 -11.79 -12.45 2.35
CA THR A 14 -11.56 -11.31 3.24
C THR A 14 -10.08 -10.96 3.26
N HIS A 15 -9.78 -9.69 3.47
CA HIS A 15 -8.42 -9.20 3.59
C HIS A 15 -8.29 -8.24 4.77
N PRO A 16 -7.76 -8.67 5.93
CA PRO A 16 -7.25 -7.77 6.95
C PRO A 16 -6.10 -6.95 6.36
N MET A 17 -6.26 -5.61 6.30
CA MET A 17 -5.33 -4.70 5.62
C MET A 17 -4.11 -4.35 6.49
N PHE A 18 -3.71 -5.23 7.37
CA PHE A 18 -2.58 -5.06 8.26
C PHE A 18 -1.74 -6.34 8.33
N GLY A 19 -0.44 -6.16 8.28
CA GLY A 19 0.52 -7.26 8.48
C GLY A 19 0.91 -7.38 9.94
N PRO A 20 1.32 -8.57 10.40
CA PRO A 20 1.70 -8.81 11.79
C PRO A 20 2.90 -7.98 12.24
N THR A 21 3.73 -7.51 11.30
CA THR A 21 4.96 -6.76 11.57
C THR A 21 4.69 -5.35 12.12
N PHE A 22 3.62 -4.69 11.65
CA PHE A 22 3.34 -3.30 11.98
C PHE A 22 2.00 -3.09 12.70
N ALA A 23 1.14 -4.11 12.74
CA ALA A 23 -0.16 -4.02 13.38
C ALA A 23 -0.04 -3.80 14.88
N ASN A 24 -0.78 -2.82 15.40
CA ASN A 24 -0.99 -2.69 16.83
C ASN A 24 -2.14 -3.59 17.27
N LEU A 25 -1.85 -4.84 17.61
CA LEU A 25 -2.84 -5.83 18.00
C LEU A 25 -3.65 -5.45 19.28
N ASN A 26 -3.17 -4.46 20.03
CA ASN A 26 -3.89 -3.92 21.20
C ASN A 26 -4.85 -2.78 20.84
N GLN A 27 -4.83 -2.29 19.60
CA GLN A 27 -5.63 -1.16 19.15
C GLN A 27 -6.15 -1.39 17.72
N LEU A 28 -6.92 -2.48 17.55
CA LEU A 28 -7.46 -2.88 16.24
C LEU A 28 -8.50 -1.89 15.68
N SER A 29 -8.98 -0.93 16.48
CA SER A 29 -9.90 0.13 16.02
C SER A 29 -9.29 1.09 14.99
N GLU A 30 -7.98 1.10 14.83
CA GLU A 30 -7.27 1.88 13.80
C GLU A 30 -7.01 1.05 12.53
N GLU A 31 -7.28 -0.26 12.58
CA GLU A 31 -6.99 -1.18 11.49
C GLU A 31 -8.23 -1.44 10.62
N ASN A 32 -7.98 -1.76 9.37
CA ASN A 32 -9.01 -1.96 8.35
C ASN A 32 -9.09 -3.42 7.92
N ALA A 33 -10.31 -3.87 7.57
CA ALA A 33 -10.53 -5.17 6.93
C ALA A 33 -11.48 -5.02 5.74
N ILE A 34 -11.19 -5.72 4.66
CA ILE A 34 -12.03 -5.77 3.47
C ILE A 34 -12.76 -7.12 3.44
N ILE A 35 -14.05 -7.09 3.10
CA ILE A 35 -14.86 -8.26 2.79
C ILE A 35 -15.26 -8.16 1.32
N ILE A 36 -14.98 -9.20 0.53
CA ILE A 36 -15.30 -9.22 -0.89
C ILE A 36 -16.79 -9.45 -1.10
N SER A 37 -17.44 -8.56 -1.84
CA SER A 37 -18.89 -8.53 -2.05
C SER A 37 -19.42 -9.69 -2.89
N GLU A 38 -18.58 -10.28 -3.77
CA GLU A 38 -18.93 -11.43 -4.60
C GLU A 38 -18.93 -12.77 -3.84
N GLY A 39 -18.57 -12.78 -2.57
CA GLY A 39 -18.55 -13.98 -1.74
C GLY A 39 -19.94 -14.43 -1.26
N ASP A 40 -19.99 -15.62 -0.68
CA ASP A 40 -21.20 -16.18 -0.07
C ASP A 40 -21.80 -15.25 0.99
N TYR A 41 -23.11 -15.11 0.97
CA TYR A 41 -23.83 -14.19 1.87
C TYR A 41 -23.64 -14.52 3.35
N MET A 42 -23.76 -15.80 3.73
CA MET A 42 -23.61 -16.21 5.13
C MET A 42 -22.16 -16.06 5.61
N GLY A 43 -21.20 -16.39 4.75
CA GLY A 43 -19.79 -16.17 5.05
C GLY A 43 -19.45 -14.69 5.24
N ARG A 44 -20.01 -13.79 4.43
CA ARG A 44 -19.83 -12.34 4.60
C ARG A 44 -20.41 -11.84 5.92
N ILE A 45 -21.61 -12.28 6.29
CA ILE A 45 -22.21 -11.91 7.59
C ILE A 45 -21.36 -12.40 8.75
N PHE A 46 -20.86 -13.64 8.69
CA PHE A 46 -20.00 -14.20 9.72
C PHE A 46 -18.73 -13.35 9.93
N PHE A 47 -18.00 -13.04 8.84
CA PHE A 47 -16.79 -12.24 8.96
C PHE A 47 -17.07 -10.79 9.35
N LYS A 48 -18.20 -10.22 8.92
CA LYS A 48 -18.62 -8.88 9.35
C LYS A 48 -18.83 -8.83 10.87
N ASP A 49 -19.58 -9.78 11.44
CA ASP A 49 -19.78 -9.88 12.90
C ASP A 49 -18.45 -10.10 13.64
N LEU A 50 -17.59 -11.00 13.12
CA LEU A 50 -16.27 -11.26 13.72
C LEU A 50 -15.40 -9.99 13.76
N TYR A 51 -15.27 -9.30 12.65
CA TYR A 51 -14.44 -8.10 12.55
C TYR A 51 -15.03 -6.92 13.36
N GLN A 52 -16.35 -6.78 13.45
CA GLN A 52 -16.99 -5.82 14.33
C GLN A 52 -16.66 -6.08 15.80
N ARG A 53 -16.70 -7.32 16.24
CA ARG A 53 -16.33 -7.71 17.63
C ARG A 53 -14.85 -7.46 17.93
N LEU A 54 -13.98 -7.54 16.93
CA LEU A 54 -12.57 -7.20 17.04
C LEU A 54 -12.31 -5.69 16.98
N GLY A 55 -13.33 -4.88 16.67
CA GLY A 55 -13.23 -3.42 16.60
C GLY A 55 -12.63 -2.88 15.30
N LEU A 56 -12.49 -3.71 14.25
CA LEU A 56 -11.94 -3.30 12.96
C LEU A 56 -12.87 -2.39 12.18
N ASN A 57 -12.32 -1.48 11.39
CA ASN A 57 -13.05 -0.76 10.35
C ASN A 57 -13.29 -1.69 9.16
N ILE A 58 -14.55 -1.85 8.75
CA ILE A 58 -14.95 -2.82 7.72
C ILE A 58 -15.35 -2.12 6.44
N TYR A 59 -14.77 -2.57 5.33
CA TYR A 59 -15.10 -2.12 3.97
C TYR A 59 -15.56 -3.32 3.13
N GLU A 60 -16.61 -3.10 2.33
CA GLU A 60 -17.09 -4.10 1.37
C GLU A 60 -16.68 -3.65 -0.04
N TYR A 61 -15.83 -4.43 -0.71
CA TYR A 61 -15.31 -4.17 -2.05
C TYR A 61 -15.60 -5.35 -2.98
N SER A 62 -15.75 -5.07 -4.26
CA SER A 62 -15.60 -6.08 -5.30
C SER A 62 -14.14 -6.54 -5.41
N PHE A 63 -13.87 -7.66 -6.07
CA PHE A 63 -12.49 -8.08 -6.37
C PHE A 63 -11.72 -6.98 -7.11
N GLU A 64 -12.38 -6.31 -8.05
CA GLU A 64 -11.74 -5.25 -8.83
C GLU A 64 -11.38 -4.03 -7.98
N GLU A 65 -12.27 -3.58 -7.11
CA GLU A 65 -12.01 -2.48 -6.18
C GLU A 65 -10.89 -2.84 -5.20
N HIS A 66 -10.90 -4.06 -4.68
CA HIS A 66 -9.83 -4.56 -3.83
C HIS A 66 -8.47 -4.52 -4.55
N ASP A 67 -8.40 -5.07 -5.77
CA ASP A 67 -7.13 -5.11 -6.52
C ASP A 67 -6.62 -3.71 -6.87
N LYS A 68 -7.51 -2.76 -7.21
CA LYS A 68 -7.17 -1.35 -7.41
C LYS A 68 -6.64 -0.70 -6.12
N THR A 69 -7.29 -0.98 -4.99
CA THR A 69 -6.88 -0.46 -3.67
C THR A 69 -5.50 -0.99 -3.29
N VAL A 70 -5.26 -2.29 -3.43
CA VAL A 70 -3.95 -2.92 -3.16
C VAL A 70 -2.86 -2.35 -4.07
N ALA A 71 -3.15 -2.18 -5.37
CA ALA A 71 -2.21 -1.57 -6.32
C ALA A 71 -1.83 -0.13 -5.93
N TYR A 72 -2.74 0.62 -5.34
CA TYR A 72 -2.46 1.97 -4.87
C TYR A 72 -1.74 1.96 -3.51
N SER A 73 -2.33 1.31 -2.50
CA SER A 73 -1.93 1.42 -1.10
C SER A 73 -0.67 0.62 -0.75
N LEU A 74 -0.37 -0.47 -1.47
CA LEU A 74 0.82 -1.29 -1.25
C LEU A 74 1.90 -1.09 -2.32
N SER A 75 1.52 -1.07 -3.62
CA SER A 75 2.53 -1.02 -4.67
C SER A 75 3.28 0.32 -4.71
N ILE A 76 2.63 1.45 -4.42
CA ILE A 76 3.31 2.75 -4.35
C ILE A 76 4.38 2.78 -3.24
N PRO A 77 4.08 2.46 -1.97
CA PRO A 77 5.08 2.38 -0.92
C PRO A 77 6.19 1.37 -1.20
N PHE A 78 5.84 0.18 -1.71
CA PHE A 78 6.81 -0.88 -1.98
C PHE A 78 7.78 -0.48 -3.09
N VAL A 79 7.28 0.02 -4.22
CA VAL A 79 8.14 0.48 -5.33
C VAL A 79 9.05 1.64 -4.89
N SER A 80 8.53 2.59 -4.12
CA SER A 80 9.32 3.69 -3.57
C SER A 80 10.43 3.19 -2.65
N THR A 81 10.12 2.21 -1.81
CA THR A 81 11.09 1.55 -0.91
C THR A 81 12.14 0.76 -1.69
N PHE A 82 11.73 0.02 -2.73
CA PHE A 82 12.67 -0.73 -3.58
C PHE A 82 13.62 0.18 -4.35
N VAL A 83 13.11 1.30 -4.90
CA VAL A 83 13.96 2.30 -5.55
C VAL A 83 14.96 2.88 -4.57
N PHE A 84 14.53 3.24 -3.35
CA PHE A 84 15.45 3.68 -2.30
C PHE A 84 16.51 2.63 -1.98
N ALA A 85 16.12 1.37 -1.74
CA ALA A 85 17.01 0.28 -1.40
C ALA A 85 18.00 -0.05 -2.52
N ALA A 86 17.56 0.04 -3.79
CA ALA A 86 18.41 -0.24 -4.95
C ALA A 86 19.52 0.80 -5.17
N VAL A 87 19.31 2.05 -4.75
CA VAL A 87 20.28 3.15 -4.95
C VAL A 87 21.07 3.51 -3.69
N MET A 88 20.62 3.04 -2.51
CA MET A 88 21.30 3.37 -1.25
C MET A 88 22.70 2.76 -1.20
N LYS A 89 23.59 3.47 -0.50
CA LYS A 89 24.96 3.00 -0.21
C LYS A 89 25.20 3.07 1.29
N HIS A 90 26.17 2.29 1.76
CA HIS A 90 26.60 2.36 3.17
C HIS A 90 26.96 3.80 3.56
N GLN A 91 26.56 4.17 4.76
CA GLN A 91 26.83 5.48 5.37
C GLN A 91 27.41 5.26 6.77
N ASP A 92 28.58 5.82 7.04
CA ASP A 92 29.23 5.74 8.35
C ASP A 92 28.48 6.57 9.40
N ALA A 93 27.89 7.73 8.99
CA ALA A 93 27.16 8.63 9.86
C ALA A 93 25.77 8.96 9.31
N PRO A 94 24.84 7.98 9.27
CA PRO A 94 23.53 8.20 8.68
C PRO A 94 22.67 9.13 9.56
N GLY A 95 22.01 10.11 8.92
CA GLY A 95 21.02 10.98 9.56
C GLY A 95 19.72 10.23 9.91
N THR A 96 18.88 10.86 10.74
CA THR A 96 17.64 10.26 11.25
C THR A 96 16.69 9.81 10.14
N THR A 97 16.50 10.64 9.11
CA THR A 97 15.63 10.33 7.96
C THR A 97 16.11 9.07 7.22
N PHE A 98 17.41 8.98 6.94
CA PHE A 98 18.00 7.80 6.30
C PHE A 98 17.77 6.53 7.13
N LYS A 99 18.00 6.61 8.47
CA LYS A 99 17.78 5.47 9.38
C LYS A 99 16.33 4.98 9.35
N ARG A 100 15.35 5.90 9.32
CA ARG A 100 13.92 5.54 9.24
C ARG A 100 13.58 4.86 7.92
N HIS A 101 14.06 5.37 6.80
CA HIS A 101 13.87 4.72 5.49
C HIS A 101 14.51 3.33 5.43
N MET A 102 15.70 3.15 6.03
CA MET A 102 16.34 1.85 6.16
C MET A 102 15.54 0.86 7.01
N GLN A 103 14.88 1.33 8.08
CA GLN A 103 14.01 0.46 8.89
C GLN A 103 12.80 -0.02 8.09
N ILE A 104 12.15 0.89 7.34
CA ILE A 104 11.04 0.54 6.44
C ILE A 104 11.53 -0.46 5.38
N ALA A 105 12.66 -0.18 4.72
CA ALA A 105 13.21 -1.06 3.69
C ALA A 105 13.52 -2.46 4.23
N LYS A 106 14.09 -2.57 5.43
CA LYS A 106 14.33 -3.86 6.09
C LYS A 106 13.04 -4.62 6.37
N GLY A 107 11.98 -3.93 6.81
CA GLY A 107 10.68 -4.56 7.05
C GLY A 107 10.10 -5.13 5.75
N VAL A 108 9.98 -4.29 4.73
CA VAL A 108 9.41 -4.68 3.43
C VAL A 108 10.22 -5.79 2.74
N LEU A 109 11.55 -5.70 2.74
CA LEU A 109 12.43 -6.68 2.09
C LEU A 109 12.58 -7.99 2.89
N ASN A 110 12.01 -8.07 4.08
CA ASN A 110 11.97 -9.30 4.88
C ASN A 110 10.69 -10.13 4.63
N GLU A 111 9.76 -9.58 3.83
CA GLU A 111 8.59 -10.33 3.39
C GLU A 111 8.97 -11.42 2.37
N ASP A 112 8.10 -12.40 2.21
CA ASP A 112 8.29 -13.51 1.26
C ASP A 112 8.28 -13.01 -0.18
N ASP A 113 9.22 -13.51 -1.00
CA ASP A 113 9.37 -13.11 -2.41
C ASP A 113 8.09 -13.36 -3.23
N TYR A 114 7.35 -14.42 -2.93
CA TYR A 114 6.09 -14.72 -3.61
C TYR A 114 5.03 -13.66 -3.29
N LEU A 115 4.90 -13.27 -2.04
CA LEU A 115 3.99 -12.20 -1.63
C LEU A 115 4.33 -10.87 -2.31
N LEU A 116 5.62 -10.51 -2.35
CA LEU A 116 6.06 -9.30 -3.03
C LEU A 116 5.75 -9.32 -4.53
N GLN A 117 5.93 -10.47 -5.19
CA GLN A 117 5.59 -10.66 -6.60
C GLN A 117 4.08 -10.54 -6.84
N GLU A 118 3.23 -11.19 -6.04
CA GLU A 118 1.77 -11.11 -6.19
C GLU A 118 1.27 -9.66 -6.07
N ILE A 119 1.81 -8.89 -5.12
CA ILE A 119 1.47 -7.46 -4.96
C ILE A 119 1.93 -6.65 -6.18
N LEU A 120 3.16 -6.85 -6.64
CA LEU A 120 3.74 -6.05 -7.71
C LEU A 120 3.24 -6.44 -9.11
N PHE A 121 2.83 -7.69 -9.30
CA PHE A 121 2.26 -8.18 -10.56
C PHE A 121 0.74 -7.99 -10.65
N ASN A 122 0.14 -7.35 -9.67
CA ASN A 122 -1.25 -6.92 -9.73
C ASN A 122 -1.50 -6.11 -11.03
N PRO A 123 -2.57 -6.38 -11.78
CA PRO A 123 -2.85 -5.76 -13.08
C PRO A 123 -2.87 -4.21 -13.07
N TYR A 124 -3.18 -3.60 -11.93
CA TYR A 124 -3.25 -2.15 -11.79
C TYR A 124 -1.94 -1.50 -11.31
N THR A 125 -0.96 -2.28 -10.89
CA THR A 125 0.32 -1.77 -10.35
C THR A 125 1.11 -0.99 -11.39
N SER A 126 1.16 -1.43 -12.64
CA SER A 126 1.95 -0.75 -13.67
C SER A 126 1.49 0.70 -13.90
N GLY A 127 0.18 0.97 -13.78
CA GLY A 127 -0.36 2.33 -13.84
C GLY A 127 0.15 3.22 -12.70
N GLN A 128 0.26 2.68 -11.49
CA GLN A 128 0.79 3.41 -10.33
C GLN A 128 2.29 3.69 -10.49
N VAL A 129 3.06 2.73 -10.98
CA VAL A 129 4.50 2.91 -11.25
C VAL A 129 4.76 3.98 -12.31
N VAL A 130 3.88 4.10 -13.31
CA VAL A 130 3.95 5.19 -14.30
C VAL A 130 3.78 6.55 -13.62
N GLN A 131 2.87 6.70 -12.66
CA GLN A 131 2.69 7.95 -11.89
C GLN A 131 3.95 8.30 -11.08
N ILE A 132 4.56 7.32 -10.40
CA ILE A 132 5.84 7.51 -9.69
C ILE A 132 6.91 8.01 -10.64
N ARG A 133 7.06 7.38 -11.80
CA ARG A 133 8.03 7.79 -12.83
C ARG A 133 7.79 9.22 -13.31
N GLN A 134 6.55 9.62 -13.50
CA GLN A 134 6.20 10.99 -13.93
C GLN A 134 6.57 12.02 -12.85
N ALA A 135 6.22 11.75 -11.59
CA ALA A 135 6.56 12.61 -10.47
C ALA A 135 8.09 12.73 -10.28
N LEU A 136 8.82 11.62 -10.43
CA LEU A 136 10.28 11.61 -10.36
C LEU A 136 10.90 12.42 -11.51
N LYS A 137 10.38 12.30 -12.73
CA LYS A 137 10.85 13.08 -13.88
C LYS A 137 10.65 14.58 -13.66
N GLU A 138 9.47 14.99 -13.21
CA GLU A 138 9.19 16.39 -12.86
C GLU A 138 10.20 16.91 -11.82
N LEU A 139 10.42 16.14 -10.76
CA LEU A 139 11.36 16.51 -9.70
C LEU A 139 12.80 16.63 -10.21
N ILE A 140 13.25 15.71 -11.07
CA ILE A 140 14.57 15.77 -11.72
C ILE A 140 14.71 17.05 -12.55
N ASP A 141 13.71 17.37 -13.39
CA ASP A 141 13.71 18.57 -14.22
C ASP A 141 13.82 19.86 -13.39
N ILE A 142 13.15 19.92 -12.24
CA ILE A 142 13.21 21.04 -11.30
C ILE A 142 14.61 21.15 -10.67
N ILE A 143 15.17 20.03 -10.21
CA ILE A 143 16.50 19.98 -9.58
C ILE A 143 17.59 20.41 -10.56
N ASP A 144 17.57 19.88 -11.79
CA ASP A 144 18.59 20.17 -12.81
C ASP A 144 18.60 21.65 -13.21
N ARG A 145 17.41 22.26 -13.29
CA ARG A 145 17.27 23.70 -13.58
C ARG A 145 17.50 24.59 -12.36
N LYS A 146 17.57 24.02 -11.15
CA LYS A 146 17.60 24.76 -9.88
C LYS A 146 16.47 25.79 -9.76
N ASP A 147 15.28 25.44 -10.28
CA ASP A 147 14.13 26.30 -10.32
C ASP A 147 13.44 26.36 -8.96
N ALA A 148 13.75 27.40 -8.18
CA ALA A 148 13.23 27.61 -6.84
C ALA A 148 11.70 27.84 -6.84
N THR A 149 11.15 28.46 -7.86
CA THR A 149 9.70 28.73 -7.97
C THR A 149 8.95 27.42 -8.23
N ALA A 150 9.37 26.67 -9.25
CA ALA A 150 8.78 25.37 -9.55
C ALA A 150 8.92 24.40 -8.38
N MET A 151 10.04 24.42 -7.64
CA MET A 151 10.22 23.62 -6.43
C MET A 151 9.21 23.99 -5.34
N LYS A 152 8.98 25.29 -5.12
CA LYS A 152 7.98 25.75 -4.16
C LYS A 152 6.58 25.28 -4.51
N ASP A 153 6.20 25.37 -5.78
CA ASP A 153 4.88 24.97 -6.26
C ASP A 153 4.71 23.42 -6.15
N PHE A 154 5.72 22.66 -6.53
CA PHE A 154 5.76 21.22 -6.35
C PHE A 154 5.58 20.83 -4.89
N LEU A 155 6.35 21.43 -3.95
CA LEU A 155 6.25 21.15 -2.53
C LEU A 155 4.88 21.56 -1.94
N MET A 156 4.30 22.65 -2.40
CA MET A 156 2.96 23.08 -1.98
C MET A 156 1.90 22.05 -2.40
N ARG A 157 1.96 21.57 -3.64
CA ARG A 157 1.04 20.55 -4.18
C ARG A 157 1.11 19.25 -3.37
N ILE A 158 2.31 18.71 -3.13
CA ILE A 158 2.44 17.44 -2.39
C ILE A 158 2.06 17.59 -0.91
N ARG A 159 2.31 18.75 -0.29
CA ARG A 159 1.85 19.03 1.09
C ARG A 159 0.33 19.04 1.20
N ASN A 160 -0.37 19.55 0.20
CA ASN A 160 -1.83 19.53 0.18
C ASN A 160 -2.33 18.09 0.04
N HIS A 161 -1.78 17.29 -0.89
CA HIS A 161 -2.12 15.87 -1.00
C HIS A 161 -2.01 15.13 0.33
N VAL A 162 -0.88 15.29 1.03
CA VAL A 162 -0.66 14.62 2.32
C VAL A 162 -1.63 15.10 3.42
N LYS A 163 -2.09 16.36 3.37
CA LYS A 163 -3.05 16.88 4.37
C LYS A 163 -4.47 16.36 4.14
N ASP A 164 -4.85 16.20 2.89
CA ASP A 164 -6.21 15.78 2.52
C ASP A 164 -6.42 14.28 2.77
N ASP A 165 -5.34 13.49 2.78
CA ASP A 165 -5.37 12.01 2.97
C ASP A 165 -5.09 11.57 4.43
N ILE A 166 -4.72 12.50 5.33
CA ILE A 166 -4.60 12.19 6.77
C ILE A 166 -5.98 12.41 7.43
N VAL A 167 -6.78 11.34 7.41
CA VAL A 167 -8.02 11.22 8.20
C VAL A 167 -7.69 10.52 9.51
#